data_6b0cc4217b8e003cd104b27d6dd58133
#
_entry.id   6b0cc4217b8e003cd104b27d6dd58133
#
_cell.length_a   1.000
_cell.length_b   1.000
_cell.length_c   1.000
_cell.angle_alpha   90.00
_cell.angle_beta   90.00
_cell.angle_gamma   90.00
#
_symmetry.space_group_name_H-M   'P 1'
#
loop_
_entity.id
_entity.type
_entity.pdbx_description
1 polymer ?
#
loop_
_entity_poly.entity_id
_entity_poly.type
_entity_poly.pdbx_seq_one_letter_code
_entity_poly.pdbx_strand_id
1 'polypeptide(L)'
;VDRIIPDFAKAGANYITFHPESSEHIDRTLQLIRDHGCKSGLVFNPATPLSYLDYVLDKIDIVLLMSVNPGFGGQSFIPATLQKLQQARKIIDNSGYDIRLEVDGGVKVDNIAEIAAAGADMFVAGSAIFGKSDYRQVIDQMRTQLSNVKAQ
;
A
#
# COMPACT_ATOMS: atom_id res chain seq x y z
N VAL A 1 3.45 5.69 -18.01
CA VAL A 1 2.73 6.18 -16.82
C VAL A 1 2.46 7.68 -16.91
N ASP A 2 3.47 8.49 -17.20
CA ASP A 2 3.36 9.96 -17.17
C ASP A 2 2.18 10.54 -17.97
N ARG A 3 1.82 9.92 -19.09
CA ARG A 3 0.77 10.40 -19.98
C ARG A 3 -0.63 10.39 -19.37
N ILE A 4 -0.90 9.44 -18.45
CA ILE A 4 -2.24 9.25 -17.87
C ILE A 4 -2.43 9.99 -16.55
N ILE A 5 -1.36 10.47 -15.93
CA ILE A 5 -1.42 11.18 -14.63
C ILE A 5 -2.36 12.38 -14.66
N PRO A 6 -2.29 13.29 -15.68
CA PRO A 6 -3.21 14.43 -15.72
C PRO A 6 -4.68 14.04 -15.77
N ASP A 7 -5.01 12.94 -16.46
CA ASP A 7 -6.40 12.47 -16.58
C ASP A 7 -6.92 11.93 -15.25
N PHE A 8 -6.11 11.18 -14.50
CA PHE A 8 -6.48 10.71 -13.16
C PHE A 8 -6.64 11.87 -12.18
N ALA A 9 -5.77 12.87 -12.24
CA ALA A 9 -5.87 14.05 -11.40
C ALA A 9 -7.16 14.83 -11.68
N LYS A 10 -7.50 15.04 -12.97
CA LYS A 10 -8.75 15.70 -13.39
C LYS A 10 -9.99 14.92 -12.96
N ALA A 11 -9.91 13.59 -12.95
CA ALA A 11 -11.00 12.73 -12.51
C ALA A 11 -11.22 12.75 -10.98
N GLY A 12 -10.36 13.44 -10.22
CA GLY A 12 -10.54 13.66 -8.78
C GLY A 12 -9.71 12.71 -7.89
N ALA A 13 -8.68 12.08 -8.42
CA ALA A 13 -7.78 11.25 -7.61
C ALA A 13 -7.08 12.08 -6.55
N ASN A 14 -7.09 11.63 -5.29
CA ASN A 14 -6.33 12.22 -4.19
C ASN A 14 -4.92 11.65 -4.11
N TYR A 15 -4.78 10.35 -4.38
CA TYR A 15 -3.52 9.62 -4.42
C TYR A 15 -3.34 9.01 -5.80
N ILE A 16 -2.13 9.10 -6.34
CA ILE A 16 -1.75 8.36 -7.54
C ILE A 16 -0.49 7.57 -7.21
N THR A 17 -0.55 6.27 -7.40
CA THR A 17 0.56 5.34 -7.17
C THR A 17 0.88 4.60 -8.47
N PHE A 18 2.13 4.21 -8.63
CA PHE A 18 2.56 3.45 -9.80
C PHE A 18 3.66 2.45 -9.41
N HIS A 19 3.77 1.39 -10.18
CA HIS A 19 4.86 0.43 -10.03
C HIS A 19 6.16 1.07 -10.53
N PRO A 20 7.26 1.01 -9.78
CA PRO A 20 8.52 1.63 -10.21
C PRO A 20 9.00 1.09 -11.56
N GLU A 21 8.72 -0.18 -11.87
CA GLU A 21 9.07 -0.80 -13.14
C GLU A 21 8.32 -0.20 -14.34
N SER A 22 7.25 0.51 -14.11
CA SER A 22 6.43 1.13 -15.18
C SER A 22 6.88 2.52 -15.56
N SER A 23 7.88 3.09 -14.88
CA SER A 23 8.43 4.41 -15.15
C SER A 23 9.92 4.36 -15.48
N GLU A 24 10.33 5.07 -16.52
CA GLU A 24 11.74 5.24 -16.84
C GLU A 24 12.47 6.18 -15.89
N HIS A 25 11.73 7.13 -15.28
CA HIS A 25 12.26 8.17 -14.40
C HIS A 25 11.34 8.36 -13.19
N ILE A 26 11.54 7.55 -12.16
CA ILE A 26 10.66 7.49 -10.98
C ILE A 26 10.55 8.84 -10.29
N ASP A 27 11.67 9.53 -10.05
CA ASP A 27 11.68 10.84 -9.41
C ASP A 27 10.82 11.85 -10.17
N ARG A 28 10.97 11.89 -11.50
CA ARG A 28 10.19 12.78 -12.37
C ARG A 28 8.69 12.45 -12.33
N THR A 29 8.33 11.17 -12.37
CA THR A 29 6.94 10.73 -12.32
C THR A 29 6.29 11.11 -10.98
N LEU A 30 6.99 10.91 -9.87
CA LEU A 30 6.51 11.33 -8.54
C LEU A 30 6.28 12.85 -8.49
N GLN A 31 7.22 13.64 -9.03
CA GLN A 31 7.08 15.08 -9.07
C GLN A 31 5.89 15.50 -9.93
N LEU A 32 5.68 14.87 -11.09
CA LEU A 32 4.54 15.15 -11.96
C LEU A 32 3.20 14.93 -11.25
N ILE A 33 3.07 13.87 -10.45
CA ILE A 33 1.87 13.62 -9.65
C ILE A 33 1.63 14.77 -8.67
N ARG A 34 2.68 15.19 -7.97
CA ARG A 34 2.61 16.28 -6.99
C ARG A 34 2.26 17.62 -7.64
N ASP A 35 2.79 17.89 -8.82
CA ASP A 35 2.51 19.11 -9.59
C ASP A 35 1.02 19.21 -9.99
N HIS A 36 0.33 18.08 -10.10
CA HIS A 36 -1.11 18.02 -10.34
C HIS A 36 -1.96 18.03 -9.05
N GLY A 37 -1.34 18.28 -7.89
CA GLY A 37 -2.04 18.41 -6.62
C GLY A 37 -2.41 17.10 -5.96
N CYS A 38 -1.90 15.96 -6.44
CA CYS A 38 -2.14 14.65 -5.89
C CYS A 38 -1.00 14.21 -4.97
N LYS A 39 -1.31 13.34 -4.01
CA LYS A 39 -0.31 12.63 -3.24
C LYS A 39 0.27 11.48 -4.06
N SER A 40 1.55 11.23 -3.91
CA SER A 40 2.31 10.33 -4.76
C SER A 40 2.87 9.14 -4.00
N GLY A 41 2.97 8.00 -4.67
CA GLY A 41 3.53 6.82 -4.06
C GLY A 41 3.94 5.73 -5.05
N LEU A 42 4.58 4.71 -4.49
CA LEU A 42 5.06 3.56 -5.25
C LEU A 42 4.35 2.28 -4.80
N VAL A 43 4.07 1.41 -5.77
CA VAL A 43 3.49 0.08 -5.58
C VAL A 43 4.56 -0.97 -5.83
N PHE A 44 4.76 -1.85 -4.87
CA PHE A 44 5.77 -2.92 -4.94
C PHE A 44 5.08 -4.27 -5.11
N ASN A 45 5.40 -4.98 -6.18
CA ASN A 45 5.03 -6.39 -6.32
C ASN A 45 5.79 -7.25 -5.30
N PRO A 46 5.38 -8.49 -5.02
CA PRO A 46 6.03 -9.31 -4.00
C PRO A 46 7.54 -9.41 -4.12
N ALA A 47 8.06 -9.52 -5.34
CA ALA A 47 9.51 -9.64 -5.59
C ALA A 47 10.22 -8.33 -5.90
N THR A 48 9.52 -7.20 -5.95
CA THR A 48 10.15 -5.89 -6.22
C THR A 48 10.92 -5.40 -5.00
N PRO A 49 12.22 -5.05 -5.12
CA PRO A 49 13.02 -4.63 -3.98
C PRO A 49 12.63 -3.24 -3.48
N LEU A 50 12.72 -3.03 -2.16
CA LEU A 50 12.46 -1.74 -1.53
C LEU A 50 13.53 -0.68 -1.83
N SER A 51 14.64 -1.06 -2.43
CA SER A 51 15.71 -0.13 -2.83
C SER A 51 15.26 0.95 -3.81
N TYR A 52 14.13 0.77 -4.49
CA TYR A 52 13.52 1.83 -5.28
C TYR A 52 13.12 3.07 -4.46
N LEU A 53 13.04 2.95 -3.13
CA LEU A 53 12.75 4.08 -2.23
C LEU A 53 13.99 4.93 -1.91
N ASP A 54 15.21 4.45 -2.18
CA ASP A 54 16.44 4.97 -1.60
C ASP A 54 16.66 6.47 -1.82
N TYR A 55 16.23 7.04 -2.93
CA TYR A 55 16.50 8.45 -3.26
C TYR A 55 15.25 9.28 -3.52
N VAL A 56 14.07 8.78 -3.14
CA VAL A 56 12.78 9.42 -3.47
C VAL A 56 11.83 9.57 -2.27
N LEU A 57 12.27 9.26 -1.06
CA LEU A 57 11.41 9.29 0.14
C LEU A 57 10.78 10.66 0.39
N ASP A 58 11.47 11.74 0.04
CA ASP A 58 10.95 13.11 0.16
C ASP A 58 9.74 13.39 -0.74
N LYS A 59 9.53 12.57 -1.76
CA LYS A 59 8.40 12.68 -2.70
C LYS A 59 7.37 11.57 -2.53
N ILE A 60 7.47 10.77 -1.47
CA ILE A 60 6.57 9.65 -1.21
C ILE A 60 5.59 10.03 -0.10
N ASP A 61 4.30 9.87 -0.38
CA ASP A 61 3.22 10.00 0.62
C ASP A 61 2.68 8.63 1.03
N ILE A 62 2.79 7.63 0.15
CA ILE A 62 2.29 6.29 0.40
C ILE A 62 3.18 5.24 -0.27
N VAL A 63 3.43 4.15 0.45
CA VAL A 63 4.05 2.92 -0.06
C VAL A 63 3.01 1.82 0.01
N LEU A 64 2.71 1.20 -1.13
CA LEU A 64 1.81 0.07 -1.22
C LEU A 64 2.60 -1.20 -1.51
N LEU A 65 2.50 -2.19 -0.63
CA LEU A 65 3.06 -3.51 -0.84
C LEU A 65 1.96 -4.47 -1.28
N MET A 66 2.14 -5.08 -2.45
CA MET A 66 1.29 -6.16 -2.91
C MET A 66 1.72 -7.44 -2.19
N SER A 67 0.77 -8.09 -1.55
CA SER A 67 0.96 -9.36 -0.83
C SER A 67 0.46 -10.57 -1.62
N VAL A 68 0.12 -10.36 -2.87
CA VAL A 68 -0.21 -11.36 -3.89
C VAL A 68 0.41 -10.94 -5.22
N ASN A 69 0.55 -11.86 -6.16
CA ASN A 69 1.02 -11.52 -7.51
C ASN A 69 -0.08 -10.82 -8.30
N PRO A 70 0.28 -9.92 -9.25
CA PRO A 70 -0.72 -9.28 -10.10
C PRO A 70 -1.43 -10.29 -11.02
N GLY A 71 -2.67 -9.99 -11.39
CA GLY A 71 -3.41 -10.76 -12.37
C GLY A 71 -4.86 -11.06 -12.00
N PHE A 72 -5.16 -11.49 -10.80
CA PHE A 72 -6.53 -11.83 -10.37
C PHE A 72 -6.73 -11.67 -8.86
N GLY A 73 -7.98 -11.48 -8.45
CA GLY A 73 -8.36 -11.39 -7.04
C GLY A 73 -8.48 -12.75 -6.34
N GLY A 74 -8.70 -12.74 -5.03
CA GLY A 74 -8.96 -13.93 -4.23
C GLY A 74 -7.74 -14.80 -3.93
N GLN A 75 -6.54 -14.31 -4.19
CA GLN A 75 -5.29 -15.03 -3.88
C GLN A 75 -4.99 -15.00 -2.38
N SER A 76 -4.22 -15.99 -1.91
CA SER A 76 -3.75 -16.04 -0.53
C SER A 76 -2.60 -15.08 -0.29
N PHE A 77 -2.56 -14.51 0.92
CA PHE A 77 -1.47 -13.65 1.37
C PHE A 77 -0.12 -14.38 1.34
N ILE A 78 0.88 -13.73 0.74
CA ILE A 78 2.24 -14.28 0.67
C ILE A 78 2.96 -13.99 1.99
N PRO A 79 3.34 -15.03 2.79
CA PRO A 79 3.90 -14.81 4.15
C PRO A 79 5.18 -13.99 4.19
N ALA A 80 6.02 -14.06 3.16
CA ALA A 80 7.25 -13.25 3.08
C ALA A 80 6.97 -11.73 3.09
N THR A 81 5.75 -11.31 2.80
CA THR A 81 5.34 -9.90 2.86
C THR A 81 5.40 -9.33 4.27
N LEU A 82 5.23 -10.15 5.31
CA LEU A 82 5.36 -9.69 6.71
C LEU A 82 6.76 -9.15 6.98
N GLN A 83 7.80 -9.85 6.54
CA GLN A 83 9.18 -9.37 6.66
C GLN A 83 9.42 -8.09 5.86
N LYS A 84 8.87 -8.03 4.64
CA LYS A 84 8.99 -6.85 3.78
C LYS A 84 8.28 -5.64 4.39
N LEU A 85 7.11 -5.84 5.01
CA LEU A 85 6.40 -4.79 5.77
C LEU A 85 7.27 -4.25 6.91
N GLN A 86 7.91 -5.12 7.69
CA GLN A 86 8.80 -4.72 8.77
C GLN A 86 9.97 -3.87 8.25
N GLN A 87 10.57 -4.27 7.13
CA GLN A 87 11.64 -3.52 6.48
C GLN A 87 11.16 -2.16 5.99
N ALA A 88 9.99 -2.11 5.32
CA ALA A 88 9.41 -0.87 4.84
C ALA A 88 9.06 0.09 6.00
N ARG A 89 8.48 -0.43 7.08
CA ARG A 89 8.17 0.36 8.28
C ARG A 89 9.43 0.98 8.86
N LYS A 90 10.52 0.23 8.95
CA LYS A 90 11.80 0.71 9.43
C LYS A 90 12.36 1.83 8.54
N ILE A 91 12.29 1.67 7.23
CA ILE A 91 12.73 2.70 6.27
C ILE A 91 11.91 3.99 6.46
N ILE A 92 10.59 3.88 6.58
CA ILE A 92 9.69 5.02 6.77
C ILE A 92 9.99 5.73 8.09
N ASP A 93 10.06 4.99 9.20
CA ASP A 93 10.29 5.56 10.52
C ASP A 93 11.65 6.27 10.60
N ASN A 94 12.69 5.70 9.98
CA ASN A 94 14.02 6.30 9.94
C ASN A 94 14.09 7.55 9.05
N SER A 95 13.17 7.70 8.09
CA SER A 95 13.17 8.84 7.16
C SER A 95 12.72 10.14 7.82
N GLY A 96 11.90 10.07 8.86
CA GLY A 96 11.25 11.23 9.47
C GLY A 96 10.08 11.79 8.66
N TYR A 97 9.76 11.24 7.49
CA TYR A 97 8.63 11.66 6.68
C TYR A 97 7.34 10.96 7.11
N ASP A 98 6.20 11.64 6.92
CA ASP A 98 4.85 11.08 7.15
C ASP A 98 4.42 10.29 5.92
N ILE A 99 4.74 9.01 5.89
CA ILE A 99 4.45 8.10 4.78
C ILE A 99 3.53 6.99 5.28
N ARG A 100 2.41 6.80 4.57
CA ARG A 100 1.49 5.69 4.83
C ARG A 100 2.05 4.40 4.25
N LEU A 101 1.88 3.30 4.97
CA LEU A 101 2.26 1.96 4.52
C LEU A 101 1.01 1.13 4.34
N GLU A 102 0.68 0.85 3.07
CA GLU A 102 -0.53 0.14 2.66
C GLU A 102 -0.18 -1.27 2.20
N VAL A 103 -1.10 -2.19 2.41
CA VAL A 103 -1.00 -3.56 1.92
C VAL A 103 -2.25 -3.94 1.14
N ASP A 104 -2.08 -4.65 0.04
CA ASP A 104 -3.16 -5.17 -0.80
C ASP A 104 -2.87 -6.61 -1.21
N GLY A 105 -3.80 -7.49 -0.89
CA GLY A 105 -3.77 -8.89 -1.31
C GLY A 105 -3.90 -9.88 -0.17
N GLY A 106 -5.01 -10.62 -0.14
CA GLY A 106 -5.23 -11.69 0.82
C GLY A 106 -5.44 -11.26 2.26
N VAL A 107 -5.76 -9.97 2.51
CA VAL A 107 -6.05 -9.44 3.84
C VAL A 107 -7.41 -9.96 4.31
N LYS A 108 -7.46 -10.54 5.52
CA LYS A 108 -8.65 -11.14 6.12
C LYS A 108 -8.74 -10.80 7.60
N VAL A 109 -9.90 -11.09 8.21
CA VAL A 109 -10.10 -10.92 9.65
C VAL A 109 -9.05 -11.69 10.46
N ASP A 110 -8.66 -12.89 10.02
CA ASP A 110 -7.75 -13.78 10.75
C ASP A 110 -6.26 -13.41 10.61
N ASN A 111 -5.89 -12.54 9.69
CA ASN A 111 -4.49 -12.13 9.49
C ASN A 111 -4.24 -10.61 9.60
N ILE A 112 -5.28 -9.78 9.62
CA ILE A 112 -5.12 -8.32 9.58
C ILE A 112 -4.35 -7.78 10.80
N ALA A 113 -4.52 -8.38 11.99
CA ALA A 113 -3.80 -7.97 13.19
C ALA A 113 -2.29 -8.21 13.06
N GLU A 114 -1.90 -9.36 12.52
CA GLU A 114 -0.50 -9.71 12.26
C GLU A 114 0.13 -8.77 11.23
N ILE A 115 -0.61 -8.45 10.17
CA ILE A 115 -0.18 -7.53 9.13
C ILE A 115 0.02 -6.12 9.70
N ALA A 116 -0.90 -5.64 10.53
CA ALA A 116 -0.78 -4.35 11.21
C ALA A 116 0.41 -4.32 12.18
N ALA A 117 0.63 -5.39 12.94
CA ALA A 117 1.77 -5.53 13.85
C ALA A 117 3.10 -5.50 13.10
N ALA A 118 3.15 -5.99 11.86
CA ALA A 118 4.33 -5.91 11.00
C ALA A 118 4.63 -4.49 10.50
N GLY A 119 3.67 -3.55 10.60
CA GLY A 119 3.89 -2.15 10.30
C GLY A 119 2.91 -1.50 9.34
N ALA A 120 1.97 -2.22 8.75
CA ALA A 120 0.97 -1.65 7.85
C ALA A 120 -0.03 -0.77 8.64
N ASP A 121 -0.39 0.37 8.06
CA ASP A 121 -1.40 1.27 8.62
C ASP A 121 -2.63 1.48 7.71
N MET A 122 -2.57 0.98 6.47
CA MET A 122 -3.70 0.96 5.53
C MET A 122 -3.86 -0.44 4.91
N PHE A 123 -5.12 -0.83 4.66
CA PHE A 123 -5.44 -2.20 4.22
C PHE A 123 -6.46 -2.18 3.10
N VAL A 124 -6.23 -2.98 2.06
CA VAL A 124 -7.21 -3.27 1.02
C VAL A 124 -7.66 -4.72 1.17
N ALA A 125 -8.95 -4.93 1.31
CA ALA A 125 -9.54 -6.23 1.63
C ALA A 125 -10.76 -6.51 0.75
N GLY A 126 -10.55 -6.77 -0.53
CA GLY A 126 -11.61 -6.94 -1.51
C GLY A 126 -12.46 -8.20 -1.27
N SER A 127 -11.94 -9.38 -1.58
CA SER A 127 -12.71 -10.64 -1.50
C SER A 127 -13.12 -11.00 -0.08
N ALA A 128 -12.33 -10.64 0.93
CA ALA A 128 -12.66 -10.89 2.33
C ALA A 128 -13.94 -10.17 2.77
N ILE A 129 -14.22 -8.99 2.19
CA ILE A 129 -15.42 -8.21 2.46
C ILE A 129 -16.53 -8.56 1.48
N PHE A 130 -16.26 -8.42 0.17
CA PHE A 130 -17.27 -8.58 -0.87
C PHE A 130 -17.68 -10.05 -1.10
N GLY A 131 -16.86 -11.00 -0.65
CA GLY A 131 -17.19 -12.42 -0.66
C GLY A 131 -18.16 -12.85 0.44
N LYS A 132 -18.53 -11.98 1.36
CA LYS A 132 -19.46 -12.24 2.46
C LYS A 132 -20.77 -11.50 2.26
N SER A 133 -21.86 -12.01 2.87
CA SER A 133 -23.18 -11.41 2.75
C SER A 133 -23.37 -10.15 3.61
N ASP A 134 -22.67 -10.05 4.73
CA ASP A 134 -22.71 -8.91 5.65
C ASP A 134 -21.37 -8.18 5.67
N TYR A 135 -21.23 -7.16 4.84
CA TYR A 135 -20.01 -6.35 4.73
C TYR A 135 -19.67 -5.61 6.01
N ARG A 136 -20.70 -5.07 6.69
CA ARG A 136 -20.52 -4.32 7.93
C ARG A 136 -19.94 -5.20 9.03
N GLN A 137 -20.43 -6.42 9.17
CA GLN A 137 -19.94 -7.37 10.16
C GLN A 137 -18.46 -7.66 9.95
N VAL A 138 -18.04 -7.92 8.70
CA VAL A 138 -16.64 -8.21 8.37
C VAL A 138 -15.76 -6.99 8.67
N ILE A 139 -16.18 -5.80 8.28
CA ILE A 139 -15.43 -4.56 8.53
C ILE A 139 -15.30 -4.31 10.04
N ASP A 140 -16.35 -4.51 10.81
CA ASP A 140 -16.33 -4.34 12.27
C ASP A 140 -15.40 -5.36 12.94
N GLN A 141 -15.39 -6.61 12.46
CA GLN A 141 -14.45 -7.63 12.93
C GLN A 141 -13.00 -7.23 12.64
N MET A 142 -12.70 -6.72 11.44
CA MET A 142 -11.39 -6.22 11.09
C MET A 142 -10.95 -5.05 11.97
N ARG A 143 -11.84 -4.10 12.22
CA ARG A 143 -11.57 -2.96 13.11
C ARG A 143 -11.31 -3.39 14.55
N THR A 144 -12.02 -4.41 15.03
CA THR A 144 -11.79 -4.98 16.35
C THR A 144 -10.39 -5.58 16.46
N GLN A 145 -9.96 -6.35 15.45
CA GLN A 145 -8.61 -6.92 15.41
C GLN A 145 -7.53 -5.83 15.38
N LEU A 146 -7.74 -4.77 14.61
CA LEU A 146 -6.82 -3.62 14.54
C LEU A 146 -6.74 -2.86 15.86
N SER A 147 -7.84 -2.71 16.58
CA SER A 147 -7.87 -2.06 17.90
C SER A 147 -7.02 -2.81 18.92
N ASN A 148 -7.01 -4.15 18.86
CA ASN A 148 -6.21 -4.98 19.74
C ASN A 148 -4.70 -4.77 19.51
N VAL A 149 -4.27 -4.51 18.27
CA VAL A 149 -2.86 -4.21 17.94
C VAL A 149 -2.44 -2.87 18.54
N LYS A 150 -3.28 -1.84 18.44
CA LYS A 150 -2.99 -0.50 18.98
C LYS A 150 -2.89 -0.48 20.51
N ALA A 151 -3.54 -1.42 21.19
CA ALA A 151 -3.52 -1.52 22.64
C ALA A 151 -2.22 -2.16 23.20
N GLN A 152 -1.41 -2.74 22.34
CA GLN A 152 -0.11 -3.35 22.70
C GLN A 152 1.03 -2.34 22.43
#